data_0d7cb8d1ad717fa91f0283e191ac77e4
#
_entry.id   0d7cb8d1ad717fa91f0283e191ac77e4
#
_cell.length_a   1.000
_cell.length_b   1.000
_cell.length_c   1.000
_cell.angle_alpha   90.00
_cell.angle_beta   90.00
_cell.angle_gamma   90.00
#
_symmetry.space_group_name_H-M   'P 1'
#
loop_
_entity.id
_entity.type
_entity.pdbx_description
1 polymer ?
#
loop_
_entity_poly.entity_id
_entity_poly.type
_entity_poly.pdbx_seq_one_letter_code
_entity_poly.pdbx_strand_id
1 'polypeptide(L)'
;MSITADQLVVAVSSRALFDLEKEHQLFEKEGYEAFKDYQVEHCDDPLQPGVAFPFVKRLIGLNAFFPDLEPFRVVALSRNSPVTARRFFNSCRHYNLPIDAGAFTSGQSTLPYISAFKVSLFLSANAQNVTHAIEAGLPGGLVLPGQMLDADEDDKTLRIAFDFDGVLADDEAEREYQKEGLKAFQKLELEKAQTPHAPGPLMDLFAKLSKFQRLDSQPVSYTHLRAHETKANLV
;
A
#
# COMPACT_ATOMS: atom_id res chain seq x y z
N MET A 1 9.07 13.09 -14.37
CA MET A 1 9.70 13.60 -13.12
C MET A 1 10.53 12.48 -12.48
N SER A 2 11.74 12.77 -12.00
CA SER A 2 12.56 11.79 -11.27
C SER A 2 12.07 11.66 -9.83
N ILE A 3 11.99 10.42 -9.31
CA ILE A 3 11.65 10.17 -7.91
C ILE A 3 12.83 10.60 -7.05
N THR A 4 12.59 11.52 -6.11
CA THR A 4 13.59 11.94 -5.13
C THR A 4 13.69 10.94 -3.98
N ALA A 5 14.82 10.95 -3.25
CA ALA A 5 15.01 10.05 -2.11
C ALA A 5 14.01 10.30 -0.96
N ASP A 6 13.46 11.52 -0.90
CA ASP A 6 12.54 11.95 0.16
C ASP A 6 11.05 11.73 -0.19
N GLN A 7 10.71 11.36 -1.42
CA GLN A 7 9.33 11.06 -1.78
C GLN A 7 8.85 9.75 -1.14
N LEU A 8 7.63 9.79 -0.61
CA LEU A 8 6.90 8.61 -0.20
C LEU A 8 6.16 8.05 -1.42
N VAL A 9 6.62 6.90 -1.92
CA VAL A 9 6.03 6.26 -3.09
C VAL A 9 5.20 5.06 -2.67
N VAL A 10 3.92 5.08 -3.01
CA VAL A 10 3.04 3.91 -2.86
C VAL A 10 2.80 3.31 -4.25
N ALA A 11 3.05 2.02 -4.38
CA ALA A 11 2.69 1.28 -5.58
C ALA A 11 1.35 0.56 -5.39
N VAL A 12 0.49 0.60 -6.39
CA VAL A 12 -0.80 -0.08 -6.36
C VAL A 12 -0.98 -1.00 -7.57
N SER A 13 -1.52 -2.19 -7.34
CA SER A 13 -1.99 -3.01 -8.46
C SER A 13 -3.31 -2.48 -9.01
N SER A 14 -3.60 -2.74 -10.29
CA SER A 14 -4.85 -2.28 -10.91
C SER A 14 -6.09 -2.78 -10.16
N ARG A 15 -6.11 -4.05 -9.68
CA ARG A 15 -7.22 -4.62 -8.91
C ARG A 15 -7.29 -4.13 -7.45
N ALA A 16 -6.25 -3.54 -6.91
CA ALA A 16 -6.32 -2.90 -5.60
C ALA A 16 -6.96 -1.51 -5.70
N LEU A 17 -6.62 -0.76 -6.76
CA LEU A 17 -7.12 0.60 -6.96
C LEU A 17 -8.54 0.64 -7.52
N PHE A 18 -8.84 -0.23 -8.49
CA PHE A 18 -10.13 -0.30 -9.15
C PHE A 18 -10.78 -1.68 -8.97
N ASP A 19 -12.12 -1.71 -8.97
CA ASP A 19 -12.86 -2.95 -9.04
C ASP A 19 -12.76 -3.52 -10.47
N LEU A 20 -12.11 -4.65 -10.59
CA LEU A 20 -11.90 -5.41 -11.82
C LEU A 20 -12.41 -6.84 -11.68
N GLU A 21 -13.37 -7.07 -10.80
CA GLU A 21 -13.85 -8.42 -10.53
C GLU A 21 -14.54 -9.04 -11.77
N LYS A 22 -15.33 -8.24 -12.46
CA LYS A 22 -15.99 -8.67 -13.72
C LYS A 22 -14.96 -9.09 -14.79
N GLU A 23 -13.94 -8.26 -14.96
CA GLU A 23 -12.86 -8.47 -15.91
C GLU A 23 -11.99 -9.70 -15.52
N HIS A 24 -11.81 -9.92 -14.23
CA HIS A 24 -11.11 -11.08 -13.73
C HIS A 24 -11.87 -12.37 -13.99
N GLN A 25 -13.17 -12.38 -13.75
CA GLN A 25 -14.04 -13.52 -14.07
C GLN A 25 -14.04 -13.82 -15.58
N LEU A 26 -14.03 -12.79 -16.42
CA LEU A 26 -13.91 -12.96 -17.87
C LEU A 26 -12.57 -13.62 -18.23
N PHE A 27 -11.47 -13.14 -17.64
CA PHE A 27 -10.15 -13.74 -17.82
C PHE A 27 -10.11 -15.23 -17.42
N GLU A 28 -10.71 -15.58 -16.28
CA GLU A 28 -10.74 -16.97 -15.80
C GLU A 28 -11.59 -17.89 -16.68
N LYS A 29 -12.69 -17.38 -17.22
CA LYS A 29 -13.62 -18.20 -18.04
C LYS A 29 -13.19 -18.31 -19.49
N GLU A 30 -12.74 -17.20 -20.08
CA GLU A 30 -12.55 -17.07 -21.54
C GLU A 30 -11.08 -16.79 -21.92
N GLY A 31 -10.21 -16.58 -20.93
CA GLY A 31 -8.78 -16.41 -21.13
C GLY A 31 -8.35 -14.98 -21.49
N TYR A 32 -7.05 -14.87 -21.83
CA TYR A 32 -6.39 -13.57 -21.97
C TYR A 32 -6.91 -12.75 -23.16
N GLU A 33 -7.17 -13.37 -24.32
CA GLU A 33 -7.57 -12.61 -25.51
C GLU A 33 -8.95 -11.95 -25.32
N ALA A 34 -9.93 -12.70 -24.79
CA ALA A 34 -11.25 -12.15 -24.48
C ALA A 34 -11.17 -11.00 -23.46
N PHE A 35 -10.36 -11.17 -22.39
CA PHE A 35 -10.08 -10.11 -21.43
C PHE A 35 -9.46 -8.88 -22.09
N LYS A 36 -8.47 -9.06 -22.95
CA LYS A 36 -7.78 -7.98 -23.66
C LYS A 36 -8.76 -7.22 -24.57
N ASP A 37 -9.53 -7.93 -25.38
CA ASP A 37 -10.48 -7.34 -26.32
C ASP A 37 -11.57 -6.55 -25.58
N TYR A 38 -12.10 -7.10 -24.49
CA TYR A 38 -13.02 -6.39 -23.60
C TYR A 38 -12.43 -5.09 -23.04
N GLN A 39 -11.17 -5.11 -22.58
CA GLN A 39 -10.49 -3.94 -22.06
C GLN A 39 -10.23 -2.88 -23.14
N VAL A 40 -9.99 -3.29 -24.37
CA VAL A 40 -9.82 -2.38 -25.52
C VAL A 40 -11.15 -1.72 -25.91
N GLU A 41 -12.20 -2.52 -26.01
CA GLU A 41 -13.56 -2.05 -26.34
C GLU A 41 -14.06 -1.03 -25.33
N HIS A 42 -13.79 -1.27 -24.02
CA HIS A 42 -14.23 -0.43 -22.91
C HIS A 42 -13.13 0.53 -22.42
N CYS A 43 -12.15 0.85 -23.28
CA CYS A 43 -10.97 1.61 -22.83
C CYS A 43 -11.29 3.03 -22.34
N ASP A 44 -12.40 3.60 -22.76
CA ASP A 44 -12.86 4.93 -22.38
C ASP A 44 -13.95 4.89 -21.30
N ASP A 45 -14.44 3.70 -20.93
CA ASP A 45 -15.36 3.49 -19.81
C ASP A 45 -14.59 3.47 -18.49
N PRO A 46 -14.84 4.40 -17.56
CA PRO A 46 -14.13 4.44 -16.29
C PRO A 46 -14.35 3.15 -15.46
N LEU A 47 -13.27 2.64 -14.92
CA LEU A 47 -13.32 1.55 -13.93
C LEU A 47 -13.96 2.07 -12.63
N GLN A 48 -14.72 1.22 -11.95
CA GLN A 48 -15.27 1.57 -10.64
C GLN A 48 -14.14 1.62 -9.59
N PRO A 49 -14.21 2.55 -8.62
CA PRO A 49 -13.27 2.61 -7.51
C PRO A 49 -13.22 1.28 -6.72
N GLY A 50 -12.00 0.81 -6.45
CA GLY A 50 -11.75 -0.36 -5.61
C GLY A 50 -11.44 0.00 -4.16
N VAL A 51 -11.13 -1.03 -3.35
CA VAL A 51 -10.94 -0.89 -1.89
C VAL A 51 -9.81 0.08 -1.52
N ALA A 52 -8.71 0.10 -2.28
CA ALA A 52 -7.60 1.01 -2.00
C ALA A 52 -7.82 2.45 -2.53
N PHE A 53 -8.88 2.69 -3.30
CA PHE A 53 -9.11 3.98 -3.95
C PHE A 53 -9.23 5.14 -2.96
N PRO A 54 -10.03 5.07 -1.87
CA PRO A 54 -10.13 6.16 -0.90
C PRO A 54 -8.79 6.48 -0.21
N PHE A 55 -8.01 5.45 0.11
CA PHE A 55 -6.67 5.61 0.67
C PHE A 55 -5.77 6.38 -0.31
N VAL A 56 -5.71 5.95 -1.57
CA VAL A 56 -4.87 6.57 -2.59
C VAL A 56 -5.30 8.02 -2.87
N LYS A 57 -6.60 8.27 -3.00
CA LYS A 57 -7.15 9.62 -3.22
C LYS A 57 -6.75 10.57 -2.08
N ARG A 58 -6.89 10.13 -0.82
CA ARG A 58 -6.52 10.93 0.35
C ARG A 58 -5.01 11.12 0.46
N LEU A 59 -4.22 10.07 0.22
CA LEU A 59 -2.75 10.17 0.26
C LEU A 59 -2.23 11.21 -0.74
N ILE A 60 -2.67 11.15 -1.99
CA ILE A 60 -2.28 12.11 -3.02
C ILE A 60 -2.80 13.50 -2.68
N GLY A 61 -4.00 13.59 -2.11
CA GLY A 61 -4.61 14.84 -1.67
C GLY A 61 -3.77 15.62 -0.65
N LEU A 62 -2.92 14.94 0.12
CA LEU A 62 -2.00 15.59 1.06
C LEU A 62 -0.97 16.49 0.35
N ASN A 63 -0.68 16.28 -0.93
CA ASN A 63 0.22 17.16 -1.68
C ASN A 63 -0.28 18.61 -1.73
N ALA A 64 -1.58 18.86 -1.57
CA ALA A 64 -2.12 20.22 -1.48
C ALA A 64 -1.53 21.04 -0.34
N PHE A 65 -1.03 20.38 0.72
CA PHE A 65 -0.34 21.04 1.83
C PHE A 65 1.17 21.28 1.57
N PHE A 66 1.71 20.69 0.50
CA PHE A 66 3.12 20.73 0.15
C PHE A 66 3.33 21.03 -1.35
N PRO A 67 2.82 22.15 -1.89
CA PRO A 67 2.76 22.40 -3.33
C PRO A 67 4.13 22.42 -4.03
N ASP A 68 5.19 22.80 -3.31
CA ASP A 68 6.55 22.87 -3.87
C ASP A 68 7.32 21.53 -3.79
N LEU A 69 6.84 20.58 -2.98
CA LEU A 69 7.55 19.32 -2.71
C LEU A 69 6.88 18.11 -3.34
N GLU A 70 5.55 18.11 -3.44
CA GLU A 70 4.73 16.95 -3.86
C GLU A 70 5.27 15.63 -3.30
N PRO A 71 5.32 15.48 -1.95
CA PRO A 71 6.04 14.39 -1.32
C PRO A 71 5.38 13.03 -1.49
N PHE A 72 4.10 12.99 -1.82
CA PHE A 72 3.33 11.75 -1.96
C PHE A 72 3.13 11.41 -3.42
N ARG A 73 3.62 10.25 -3.83
CA ARG A 73 3.48 9.76 -5.19
C ARG A 73 2.87 8.37 -5.20
N VAL A 74 2.02 8.11 -6.18
CA VAL A 74 1.48 6.78 -6.43
C VAL A 74 1.89 6.32 -7.82
N VAL A 75 2.28 5.06 -7.94
CA VAL A 75 2.63 4.41 -9.21
C VAL A 75 1.83 3.12 -9.38
N ALA A 76 1.55 2.75 -10.63
CA ALA A 76 0.85 1.50 -10.92
C ALA A 76 1.84 0.35 -11.14
N LEU A 77 1.66 -0.76 -10.44
CA LEU A 77 2.39 -2.00 -10.69
C LEU A 77 1.40 -3.13 -10.97
N SER A 78 1.31 -3.56 -12.21
CA SER A 78 0.33 -4.54 -12.65
C SER A 78 0.96 -5.60 -13.54
N ARG A 79 0.50 -6.85 -13.39
CA ARG A 79 0.85 -7.96 -14.30
C ARG A 79 0.03 -7.92 -15.60
N ASN A 80 -0.91 -7.00 -15.72
CA ASN A 80 -1.64 -6.79 -16.95
C ASN A 80 -0.72 -6.33 -18.09
N SER A 81 -1.20 -6.39 -19.32
CA SER A 81 -0.44 -5.92 -20.47
C SER A 81 -0.48 -4.40 -20.60
N PRO A 82 0.49 -3.79 -21.32
CA PRO A 82 0.44 -2.36 -21.65
C PRO A 82 -0.81 -1.95 -22.43
N VAL A 83 -1.39 -2.85 -23.23
CA VAL A 83 -2.64 -2.59 -23.97
C VAL A 83 -3.79 -2.32 -23.02
N THR A 84 -3.93 -3.13 -21.98
CA THR A 84 -4.99 -2.97 -20.97
C THR A 84 -4.70 -1.82 -19.98
N ALA A 85 -3.47 -1.34 -19.91
CA ALA A 85 -3.09 -0.19 -19.10
C ALA A 85 -3.80 1.10 -19.51
N ARG A 86 -4.21 1.23 -20.79
CA ARG A 86 -4.88 2.42 -21.29
C ARG A 86 -6.14 2.74 -20.49
N ARG A 87 -7.02 1.74 -20.27
CA ARG A 87 -8.25 1.91 -19.48
C ARG A 87 -7.96 2.32 -18.04
N PHE A 88 -6.90 1.73 -17.44
CA PHE A 88 -6.45 2.11 -16.10
C PHE A 88 -6.09 3.60 -16.01
N PHE A 89 -5.24 4.10 -16.93
CA PHE A 89 -4.83 5.51 -16.91
C PHE A 89 -5.97 6.46 -17.32
N ASN A 90 -6.89 6.03 -18.20
CA ASN A 90 -8.11 6.79 -18.51
C ASN A 90 -8.97 6.95 -17.27
N SER A 91 -9.13 5.88 -16.48
CA SER A 91 -9.86 5.91 -15.20
C SER A 91 -9.17 6.82 -14.18
N CYS A 92 -7.84 6.76 -14.07
CA CYS A 92 -7.09 7.69 -13.20
C CYS A 92 -7.37 9.16 -13.59
N ARG A 93 -7.36 9.49 -14.87
CA ARG A 93 -7.69 10.84 -15.36
C ARG A 93 -9.14 11.23 -15.08
N HIS A 94 -10.09 10.32 -15.27
CA HIS A 94 -11.50 10.55 -14.98
C HIS A 94 -11.73 10.96 -13.52
N TYR A 95 -11.03 10.29 -12.58
CA TYR A 95 -11.11 10.58 -11.14
C TYR A 95 -10.14 11.65 -10.64
N ASN A 96 -9.43 12.34 -11.53
CA ASN A 96 -8.42 13.34 -11.20
C ASN A 96 -7.32 12.78 -10.28
N LEU A 97 -6.94 11.51 -10.46
CA LEU A 97 -5.79 10.92 -9.77
C LEU A 97 -4.53 11.12 -10.61
N PRO A 98 -3.52 11.86 -10.15
CA PRO A 98 -2.28 12.11 -10.88
C PRO A 98 -1.33 10.90 -10.82
N ILE A 99 -1.81 9.75 -11.27
CA ILE A 99 -1.02 8.53 -11.44
C ILE A 99 -0.61 8.46 -12.90
N ASP A 100 0.63 8.87 -13.19
CA ASP A 100 1.18 9.04 -14.53
C ASP A 100 2.29 8.05 -14.87
N ALA A 101 2.70 7.22 -13.89
CA ALA A 101 3.77 6.26 -14.04
C ALA A 101 3.37 4.87 -13.55
N GLY A 102 3.96 3.84 -14.16
CA GLY A 102 3.74 2.46 -13.74
C GLY A 102 4.46 1.46 -14.63
N ALA A 103 4.42 0.20 -14.21
CA ALA A 103 4.88 -0.94 -14.99
C ALA A 103 3.72 -1.93 -15.20
N PHE A 104 3.48 -2.26 -16.47
CA PHE A 104 2.52 -3.26 -16.91
C PHE A 104 3.28 -4.37 -17.62
N THR A 105 3.36 -5.54 -16.98
CA THR A 105 4.43 -6.51 -17.25
C THR A 105 3.99 -7.73 -18.05
N SER A 106 2.76 -7.76 -18.58
CA SER A 106 2.25 -8.89 -19.38
C SER A 106 2.49 -10.25 -18.72
N GLY A 107 2.12 -10.38 -17.45
CA GLY A 107 2.25 -11.61 -16.65
C GLY A 107 3.58 -11.77 -15.91
N GLN A 108 4.61 -10.99 -16.25
CA GLN A 108 5.90 -11.04 -15.57
C GLN A 108 5.85 -10.45 -14.16
N SER A 109 6.87 -10.74 -13.35
CA SER A 109 6.99 -10.22 -11.99
C SER A 109 7.12 -8.69 -11.97
N THR A 110 6.44 -8.06 -11.02
CA THR A 110 6.53 -6.62 -10.75
C THR A 110 7.60 -6.26 -9.71
N LEU A 111 8.23 -7.25 -9.07
CA LEU A 111 9.20 -7.04 -7.98
C LEU A 111 10.37 -6.10 -8.35
N PRO A 112 11.01 -6.21 -9.54
CA PRO A 112 12.10 -5.31 -9.91
C PRO A 112 11.69 -3.83 -9.91
N TYR A 113 10.43 -3.56 -10.20
CA TYR A 113 9.91 -2.20 -10.26
C TYR A 113 9.63 -1.61 -8.87
N ILE A 114 9.36 -2.44 -7.85
CA ILE A 114 9.24 -1.98 -6.46
C ILE A 114 10.52 -1.27 -6.04
N SER A 115 11.66 -1.91 -6.23
CA SER A 115 12.97 -1.31 -5.93
C SER A 115 13.31 -0.13 -6.85
N ALA A 116 13.03 -0.25 -8.16
CA ALA A 116 13.32 0.81 -9.14
C ALA A 116 12.56 2.11 -8.86
N PHE A 117 11.29 2.02 -8.44
CA PHE A 117 10.48 3.16 -8.04
C PHE A 117 10.70 3.58 -6.58
N LYS A 118 11.60 2.94 -5.83
CA LYS A 118 11.84 3.19 -4.39
C LYS A 118 10.52 3.17 -3.59
N VAL A 119 9.73 2.14 -3.82
CA VAL A 119 8.39 2.01 -3.23
C VAL A 119 8.51 1.78 -1.72
N SER A 120 7.81 2.59 -0.94
CA SER A 120 7.70 2.46 0.52
C SER A 120 6.53 1.57 0.95
N LEU A 121 5.56 1.31 0.05
CA LEU A 121 4.46 0.38 0.26
C LEU A 121 3.91 -0.09 -1.08
N PHE A 122 3.86 -1.41 -1.28
CA PHE A 122 3.20 -2.04 -2.43
C PHE A 122 1.86 -2.64 -2.01
N LEU A 123 0.77 -2.14 -2.55
CA LEU A 123 -0.59 -2.63 -2.31
C LEU A 123 -1.09 -3.48 -3.48
N SER A 124 -1.45 -4.71 -3.21
CA SER A 124 -1.99 -5.62 -4.22
C SER A 124 -3.20 -6.40 -3.69
N ALA A 125 -4.18 -6.63 -4.55
CA ALA A 125 -5.29 -7.55 -4.28
C ALA A 125 -4.93 -9.03 -4.55
N ASN A 126 -3.71 -9.32 -5.00
CA ASN A 126 -3.24 -10.67 -5.24
C ASN A 126 -2.27 -11.09 -4.13
N ALA A 127 -2.68 -12.07 -3.31
CA ALA A 127 -1.90 -12.54 -2.17
C ALA A 127 -0.51 -13.07 -2.58
N GLN A 128 -0.41 -13.80 -3.70
CA GLN A 128 0.86 -14.35 -4.16
C GLN A 128 1.89 -13.24 -4.50
N ASN A 129 1.43 -12.13 -5.11
CA ASN A 129 2.32 -11.01 -5.40
C ASN A 129 2.83 -10.35 -4.12
N VAL A 130 1.98 -10.26 -3.10
CA VAL A 130 2.35 -9.71 -1.78
C VAL A 130 3.33 -10.63 -1.07
N THR A 131 3.04 -11.94 -1.02
CA THR A 131 3.95 -12.93 -0.42
C THR A 131 5.33 -12.86 -1.05
N HIS A 132 5.43 -12.89 -2.38
CA HIS A 132 6.71 -12.76 -3.08
C HIS A 132 7.44 -11.45 -2.78
N ALA A 133 6.69 -10.33 -2.61
CA ALA A 133 7.31 -9.06 -2.24
C ALA A 133 7.90 -9.13 -0.83
N ILE A 134 7.17 -9.68 0.14
CA ILE A 134 7.61 -9.83 1.53
C ILE A 134 8.80 -10.78 1.63
N GLU A 135 8.76 -11.94 0.94
CA GLU A 135 9.89 -12.89 0.88
C GLU A 135 11.16 -12.28 0.29
N ALA A 136 11.00 -11.31 -0.62
CA ALA A 136 12.11 -10.53 -1.18
C ALA A 136 12.55 -9.35 -0.29
N GLY A 137 12.02 -9.21 0.93
CA GLY A 137 12.32 -8.11 1.84
C GLY A 137 11.75 -6.76 1.39
N LEU A 138 10.71 -6.77 0.55
CA LEU A 138 10.08 -5.56 0.04
C LEU A 138 8.76 -5.27 0.78
N PRO A 139 8.39 -3.98 0.97
CA PRO A 139 7.19 -3.60 1.70
C PRO A 139 5.93 -3.97 0.93
N GLY A 140 5.24 -5.03 1.33
CA GLY A 140 4.03 -5.53 0.68
C GLY A 140 2.81 -5.52 1.60
N GLY A 141 1.65 -5.11 1.08
CA GLY A 141 0.37 -5.13 1.78
C GLY A 141 -0.74 -5.74 0.90
N LEU A 142 -1.45 -6.73 1.46
CA LEU A 142 -2.61 -7.33 0.81
C LEU A 142 -3.84 -6.46 1.03
N VAL A 143 -4.44 -6.00 -0.07
CA VAL A 143 -5.75 -5.36 -0.05
C VAL A 143 -6.80 -6.47 -0.03
N LEU A 144 -7.44 -6.62 1.12
CA LEU A 144 -8.47 -7.64 1.29
C LEU A 144 -9.73 -7.27 0.51
N PRO A 145 -10.47 -8.29 0.01
CA PRO A 145 -11.77 -8.05 -0.60
C PRO A 145 -12.71 -7.34 0.39
N GLY A 146 -13.46 -6.37 -0.10
CA GLY A 146 -14.42 -5.63 0.69
C GLY A 146 -15.25 -4.72 -0.17
N GLN A 147 -16.35 -4.23 0.36
CA GLN A 147 -17.08 -3.13 -0.25
C GLN A 147 -16.38 -1.82 0.12
N MET A 148 -16.23 -0.93 -0.84
CA MET A 148 -15.90 0.45 -0.54
C MET A 148 -17.03 0.99 0.33
N LEU A 149 -16.74 1.26 1.60
CA LEU A 149 -17.71 1.98 2.44
C LEU A 149 -17.93 3.35 1.79
N ASP A 150 -19.16 3.81 1.76
CA ASP A 150 -19.50 5.18 1.33
C ASP A 150 -18.63 6.15 2.13
N ALA A 151 -17.49 6.48 1.53
CA ALA A 151 -16.59 7.44 2.13
C ALA A 151 -17.22 8.81 1.92
N ASP A 152 -17.45 9.52 3.00
CA ASP A 152 -17.82 10.94 2.94
C ASP A 152 -16.79 11.63 2.01
N GLU A 153 -17.25 12.11 0.86
CA GLU A 153 -16.38 12.73 -0.14
C GLU A 153 -15.71 14.00 0.40
N ASP A 154 -16.33 14.63 1.41
CA ASP A 154 -15.82 15.82 2.08
C ASP A 154 -14.76 15.48 3.14
N ASP A 155 -14.68 14.23 3.62
CA ASP A 155 -13.64 13.80 4.55
C ASP A 155 -12.30 13.55 3.83
N LYS A 156 -11.46 14.55 3.82
CA LYS A 156 -10.10 14.51 3.25
C LYS A 156 -9.05 13.94 4.21
N THR A 157 -9.45 13.53 5.41
CA THR A 157 -8.50 13.06 6.43
C THR A 157 -7.99 11.67 6.11
N LEU A 158 -6.68 11.51 6.03
CA LEU A 158 -6.04 10.20 5.93
C LEU A 158 -5.80 9.65 7.34
N ARG A 159 -6.42 8.52 7.65
CA ARG A 159 -6.22 7.79 8.91
C ARG A 159 -5.55 6.46 8.63
N ILE A 160 -4.40 6.22 9.23
CA ILE A 160 -3.64 4.98 9.11
C ILE A 160 -3.35 4.46 10.50
N ALA A 161 -3.68 3.19 10.75
CA ALA A 161 -3.24 2.44 11.91
C ALA A 161 -2.18 1.44 11.48
N PHE A 162 -1.07 1.38 12.22
CA PHE A 162 -0.02 0.41 12.03
C PHE A 162 -0.02 -0.57 13.18
N ASP A 163 0.14 -1.85 12.87
CA ASP A 163 0.56 -2.81 13.87
C ASP A 163 2.04 -2.59 14.19
N PHE A 164 2.48 -2.99 15.37
CA PHE A 164 3.85 -2.77 15.80
C PHE A 164 4.73 -3.97 15.46
N ASP A 165 4.39 -5.15 15.98
CA ASP A 165 5.19 -6.36 15.84
C ASP A 165 5.10 -6.94 14.42
N GLY A 166 6.24 -7.19 13.80
CA GLY A 166 6.32 -7.67 12.43
C GLY A 166 5.95 -6.66 11.35
N VAL A 167 5.61 -5.42 11.71
CA VAL A 167 5.22 -4.34 10.80
C VAL A 167 6.14 -3.12 10.92
N LEU A 168 6.16 -2.45 12.06
CA LEU A 168 7.07 -1.33 12.34
C LEU A 168 8.37 -1.80 13.00
N ALA A 169 8.28 -2.80 13.87
CA ALA A 169 9.41 -3.50 14.44
C ALA A 169 9.52 -4.91 13.82
N ASP A 170 10.65 -5.58 14.05
CA ASP A 170 10.78 -7.00 13.72
C ASP A 170 9.82 -7.85 14.58
N ASP A 171 9.66 -9.11 14.19
CA ASP A 171 8.80 -10.09 14.86
C ASP A 171 9.58 -11.05 15.76
N GLU A 172 10.78 -10.66 16.24
CA GLU A 172 11.64 -11.53 17.05
C GLU A 172 10.94 -12.01 18.31
N ALA A 173 10.30 -11.09 19.02
CA ALA A 173 9.60 -11.38 20.27
C ALA A 173 8.38 -12.29 20.04
N GLU A 174 7.61 -12.05 18.99
CA GLU A 174 6.47 -12.90 18.61
C GLU A 174 6.92 -14.30 18.19
N ARG A 175 8.01 -14.41 17.41
CA ARG A 175 8.59 -15.73 17.08
C ARG A 175 9.05 -16.52 18.28
N GLU A 176 9.60 -15.84 19.30
CA GLU A 176 10.00 -16.48 20.55
C GLU A 176 8.78 -16.94 21.34
N TYR A 177 7.74 -16.10 21.39
CA TYR A 177 6.46 -16.47 22.00
C TYR A 177 5.87 -17.75 21.39
N GLN A 178 5.87 -17.83 20.05
CA GLN A 178 5.32 -18.99 19.33
C GLN A 178 6.15 -20.26 19.55
N LYS A 179 7.45 -20.15 19.79
CA LYS A 179 8.34 -21.31 19.99
C LYS A 179 8.34 -21.79 21.44
N GLU A 180 8.50 -20.90 22.39
CA GLU A 180 8.79 -21.23 23.80
C GLU A 180 7.73 -20.69 24.77
N GLY A 181 6.75 -19.96 24.26
CA GLY A 181 5.60 -19.47 25.02
C GLY A 181 5.86 -18.21 25.83
N LEU A 182 4.85 -17.80 26.63
CA LEU A 182 4.78 -16.50 27.30
C LEU A 182 5.97 -16.20 28.22
N LYS A 183 6.52 -17.21 28.90
CA LYS A 183 7.64 -16.99 29.85
C LYS A 183 8.92 -16.60 29.11
N ALA A 184 9.20 -17.22 27.99
CA ALA A 184 10.38 -16.91 27.17
C ALA A 184 10.23 -15.51 26.54
N PHE A 185 9.05 -15.18 26.05
CA PHE A 185 8.71 -13.84 25.57
C PHE A 185 8.98 -12.77 26.62
N GLN A 186 8.40 -12.92 27.85
CA GLN A 186 8.59 -11.96 28.94
C GLN A 186 10.06 -11.80 29.35
N LYS A 187 10.82 -12.90 29.35
CA LYS A 187 12.25 -12.87 29.65
C LYS A 187 13.02 -12.10 28.57
N LEU A 188 12.76 -12.37 27.28
CA LEU A 188 13.37 -11.68 26.17
C LEU A 188 13.10 -10.17 26.21
N GLU A 189 11.85 -9.77 26.45
CA GLU A 189 11.44 -8.38 26.59
C GLU A 189 12.16 -7.66 27.73
N LEU A 190 12.31 -8.32 28.89
CA LEU A 190 13.05 -7.76 30.02
C LEU A 190 14.54 -7.62 29.72
N GLU A 191 15.15 -8.63 29.09
CA GLU A 191 16.58 -8.62 28.74
C GLU A 191 16.88 -7.54 27.68
N LYS A 192 15.95 -7.32 26.75
CA LYS A 192 16.09 -6.35 25.66
C LYS A 192 15.41 -4.99 25.89
N ALA A 193 14.88 -4.75 27.09
CA ALA A 193 14.12 -3.52 27.40
C ALA A 193 14.85 -2.19 27.11
N GLN A 194 16.19 -2.23 27.05
CA GLN A 194 17.03 -1.07 26.70
C GLN A 194 17.55 -1.11 25.25
N THR A 195 17.22 -2.15 24.49
CA THR A 195 17.69 -2.32 23.10
C THR A 195 16.51 -2.02 22.16
N PRO A 196 16.61 -1.02 21.27
CA PRO A 196 15.56 -0.80 20.30
C PRO A 196 15.37 -2.02 19.40
N HIS A 197 14.10 -2.33 19.05
CA HIS A 197 13.81 -3.36 18.07
C HIS A 197 14.43 -3.03 16.70
N ALA A 198 14.78 -4.05 15.94
CA ALA A 198 15.19 -3.86 14.56
C ALA A 198 13.98 -3.34 13.74
N PRO A 199 14.23 -2.53 12.69
CA PRO A 199 13.16 -1.97 11.89
C PRO A 199 12.40 -3.06 11.12
N GLY A 200 11.08 -3.02 11.20
CA GLY A 200 10.18 -3.85 10.41
C GLY A 200 10.00 -3.36 8.97
N PRO A 201 9.25 -4.12 8.15
CA PRO A 201 9.13 -3.86 6.71
C PRO A 201 8.47 -2.52 6.35
N LEU A 202 7.64 -1.95 7.22
CA LEU A 202 6.97 -0.66 6.98
C LEU A 202 7.59 0.52 7.75
N MET A 203 8.75 0.34 8.37
CA MET A 203 9.42 1.42 9.11
C MET A 203 9.80 2.59 8.19
N ASP A 204 10.21 2.35 6.93
CA ASP A 204 10.50 3.42 5.96
C ASP A 204 9.27 4.26 5.66
N LEU A 205 8.13 3.60 5.41
CA LEU A 205 6.83 4.28 5.23
C LEU A 205 6.48 5.15 6.42
N PHE A 206 6.57 4.59 7.62
CA PHE A 206 6.25 5.28 8.87
C PHE A 206 7.18 6.49 9.12
N ALA A 207 8.48 6.30 8.91
CA ALA A 207 9.47 7.38 9.07
C ALA A 207 9.22 8.54 8.10
N LYS A 208 8.89 8.25 6.84
CA LYS A 208 8.56 9.28 5.85
C LYS A 208 7.27 10.02 6.21
N LEU A 209 6.21 9.29 6.60
CA LEU A 209 4.96 9.92 7.07
C LEU A 209 5.21 10.84 8.28
N SER A 210 5.97 10.37 9.28
CA SER A 210 6.33 11.16 10.47
C SER A 210 7.15 12.41 10.13
N LYS A 211 8.04 12.34 9.11
CA LYS A 211 8.80 13.48 8.62
C LYS A 211 7.86 14.58 8.09
N PHE A 212 6.89 14.21 7.25
CA PHE A 212 5.96 15.17 6.67
C PHE A 212 5.01 15.77 7.70
N GLN A 213 4.60 15.01 8.71
CA GLN A 213 3.86 15.55 9.85
C GLN A 213 4.57 16.70 10.57
N ARG A 214 5.89 16.60 10.72
CA ARG A 214 6.70 17.62 11.40
C ARG A 214 6.92 18.87 10.55
N LEU A 215 6.79 18.76 9.23
CA LEU A 215 6.92 19.89 8.30
C LEU A 215 5.63 20.71 8.22
N ASP A 216 4.50 20.15 8.64
CA ASP A 216 3.24 20.86 8.70
C ASP A 216 3.25 21.81 9.90
N SER A 217 3.34 23.13 9.63
CA SER A 217 3.27 24.18 10.64
C SER A 217 1.86 24.39 11.21
N GLN A 218 0.84 23.76 10.61
CA GLN A 218 -0.52 23.68 11.13
C GLN A 218 -0.84 22.21 11.48
N PRO A 219 -1.13 21.87 12.75
CA PRO A 219 -1.38 20.49 13.14
C PRO A 219 -2.70 20.00 12.55
N VAL A 220 -2.68 19.57 11.28
CA VAL A 220 -3.84 18.98 10.59
C VAL A 220 -3.91 17.47 10.83
N SER A 221 -2.87 16.87 11.40
CA SER A 221 -2.85 15.43 11.70
C SER A 221 -2.35 15.13 13.10
N TYR A 222 -3.16 14.42 13.87
CA TYR A 222 -2.75 13.84 15.15
C TYR A 222 -2.34 12.39 14.93
N THR A 223 -1.06 12.06 15.13
CA THR A 223 -0.64 10.66 15.26
C THR A 223 -0.79 10.28 16.73
N HIS A 224 -1.79 9.49 17.04
CA HIS A 224 -1.84 8.79 18.31
C HIS A 224 -1.16 7.43 18.12
N LEU A 225 0.10 7.32 18.54
CA LEU A 225 0.68 6.02 18.83
C LEU A 225 -0.01 5.51 20.10
N ARG A 226 -0.99 4.63 19.94
CA ARG A 226 -1.48 3.81 21.03
C ARG A 226 -0.76 2.48 20.92
N ALA A 227 0.14 2.19 21.87
CA ALA A 227 0.52 0.82 22.13
C ALA A 227 -0.79 0.09 22.52
N HIS A 228 -1.16 -0.94 21.78
CA HIS A 228 -2.18 -1.86 22.22
C HIS A 228 -1.58 -2.61 23.43
N GLU A 229 -2.03 -2.25 24.61
CA GLU A 229 -1.82 -3.13 25.79
C GLU A 229 -2.58 -4.41 25.47
N THR A 230 -1.85 -5.47 25.16
CA THR A 230 -2.43 -6.79 25.07
C THR A 230 -3.01 -7.15 26.43
N LYS A 231 -4.10 -7.93 26.47
CA LYS A 231 -4.75 -8.39 27.73
C LYS A 231 -3.80 -9.04 28.73
N ALA A 232 -2.55 -9.31 28.36
CA ALA A 232 -1.50 -9.84 29.23
C ALA A 232 -1.00 -8.83 30.29
N ASN A 233 -1.25 -7.54 30.14
CA ASN A 233 -0.87 -6.52 31.11
C ASN A 233 -1.99 -6.14 32.09
N LEU A 234 -3.09 -6.90 32.12
CA LEU A 234 -4.24 -6.70 33.00
C LEU A 234 -4.35 -7.80 34.10
N VAL A 235 -3.24 -8.23 34.67
CA VAL A 235 -3.22 -9.05 35.93
C VAL A 235 -2.26 -8.45 36.92
#